data_b54a1bda5210d04372a3b841be56fbd7
#
_entry.id   b54a1bda5210d04372a3b841be56fbd7
#
_cell.length_a   1.000
_cell.length_b   1.000
_cell.length_c   1.000
_cell.angle_alpha   90.00
_cell.angle_beta   90.00
_cell.angle_gamma   90.00
#
_symmetry.space_group_name_H-M   'P 1'
#
loop_
_entity.id
_entity.type
_entity.pdbx_description
1 polymer ?
#
loop_
_entity_poly.entity_id
_entity_poly.type
_entity_poly.pdbx_seq_one_letter_code
_entity_poly.pdbx_strand_id
1 'polypeptide(L)'
;MQNTTKANIVICGAGIAGVAAAYHLSVHQGIKNVVLVDERPPLSLTSDKSTECYRNWWPDSAMAALGNRSIDLLEALAQTTENAFQMNRRGYLFATANNVEGLIRTARHAAAMGA
;
A
#
# COMPACT_ATOMS: atom_id res chain seq x y z
N MET A 1 28.50 -3.24 -30.49
CA MET A 1 28.48 -4.11 -29.29
C MET A 1 27.18 -3.86 -28.54
N GLN A 2 26.28 -4.86 -28.48
CA GLN A 2 25.09 -4.73 -27.64
C GLN A 2 25.54 -4.82 -26.17
N ASN A 3 25.37 -3.72 -25.41
CA ASN A 3 25.57 -3.73 -23.96
C ASN A 3 24.44 -4.57 -23.35
N THR A 4 24.69 -5.82 -23.09
CA THR A 4 23.76 -6.71 -22.40
C THR A 4 23.88 -6.47 -20.89
N THR A 5 22.94 -5.78 -20.31
CA THR A 5 22.83 -5.65 -18.86
C THR A 5 22.22 -6.93 -18.29
N LYS A 6 22.95 -7.62 -17.42
CA LYS A 6 22.41 -8.80 -16.72
C LYS A 6 21.66 -8.33 -15.48
N ALA A 7 20.41 -8.75 -15.34
CA ALA A 7 19.58 -8.53 -14.15
C ALA A 7 19.32 -9.86 -13.44
N ASN A 8 19.26 -9.85 -12.11
CA ASN A 8 18.82 -10.99 -11.33
C ASN A 8 17.30 -11.10 -11.33
N ILE A 9 16.64 -9.94 -11.27
CA ILE A 9 15.18 -9.82 -11.31
C ILE A 9 14.82 -8.65 -12.22
N VAL A 10 13.84 -8.86 -13.09
CA VAL A 10 13.22 -7.80 -13.88
C VAL A 10 11.76 -7.68 -13.45
N ILE A 11 11.34 -6.48 -13.08
CA ILE A 11 9.95 -6.15 -12.71
C ILE A 11 9.37 -5.31 -13.85
N CYS A 12 8.31 -5.78 -14.46
CA CYS A 12 7.60 -5.07 -15.52
C CYS A 12 6.43 -4.28 -14.93
N GLY A 13 6.47 -2.97 -15.07
CA GLY A 13 5.49 -2.04 -14.53
C GLY A 13 6.01 -1.26 -13.31
N ALA A 14 6.11 0.07 -13.45
CA ALA A 14 6.56 0.98 -12.40
C ALA A 14 5.39 1.71 -11.70
N GLY A 15 4.22 1.08 -11.59
CA GLY A 15 3.15 1.48 -10.68
C GLY A 15 3.50 1.15 -9.22
N ILE A 16 2.60 1.44 -8.29
CA ILE A 16 2.86 1.25 -6.84
C ILE A 16 3.28 -0.19 -6.50
N ALA A 17 2.67 -1.19 -7.14
CA ALA A 17 3.01 -2.59 -6.88
C ALA A 17 4.45 -2.94 -7.32
N GLY A 18 4.86 -2.49 -8.52
CA GLY A 18 6.22 -2.73 -9.01
C GLY A 18 7.28 -1.97 -8.22
N VAL A 19 7.01 -0.72 -7.85
CA VAL A 19 7.90 0.09 -7.00
C VAL A 19 8.03 -0.55 -5.61
N ALA A 20 6.93 -0.97 -4.99
CA ALA A 20 6.95 -1.66 -3.70
C ALA A 20 7.73 -2.99 -3.77
N ALA A 21 7.52 -3.79 -4.81
CA ALA A 21 8.26 -5.04 -5.02
C ALA A 21 9.77 -4.77 -5.17
N ALA A 22 10.16 -3.78 -5.99
CA ALA A 22 11.56 -3.40 -6.16
C ALA A 22 12.19 -2.95 -4.83
N TYR A 23 11.48 -2.13 -4.05
CA TYR A 23 11.91 -1.66 -2.74
C TYR A 23 12.13 -2.84 -1.77
N HIS A 24 11.14 -3.68 -1.60
CA HIS A 24 11.24 -4.82 -0.67
C HIS A 24 12.34 -5.80 -1.07
N LEU A 25 12.48 -6.12 -2.36
CA LEU A 25 13.54 -7.00 -2.85
C LEU A 25 14.93 -6.40 -2.63
N SER A 26 15.10 -5.11 -2.95
CA SER A 26 16.43 -4.49 -2.89
C SER A 26 16.82 -4.06 -1.48
N VAL A 27 15.90 -3.43 -0.72
CA VAL A 27 16.20 -2.84 0.59
C VAL A 27 16.06 -3.87 1.70
N HIS A 28 14.94 -4.60 1.76
CA HIS A 28 14.70 -5.55 2.85
C HIS A 28 15.36 -6.91 2.62
N GLN A 29 15.42 -7.40 1.37
CA GLN A 29 16.03 -8.68 1.06
C GLN A 29 17.48 -8.56 0.58
N GLY A 30 17.98 -7.35 0.34
CA GLY A 30 19.35 -7.11 -0.13
C GLY A 30 19.67 -7.66 -1.52
N ILE A 31 18.67 -7.97 -2.31
CA ILE A 31 18.86 -8.52 -3.67
C ILE A 31 19.45 -7.44 -4.57
N LYS A 32 20.55 -7.78 -5.24
CA LYS A 32 21.24 -6.89 -6.17
C LYS A 32 20.74 -7.09 -7.60
N ASN A 33 20.98 -6.08 -8.44
CA ASN A 33 20.64 -6.12 -9.87
C ASN A 33 19.14 -6.37 -10.11
N VAL A 34 18.29 -5.72 -9.32
CA VAL A 34 16.85 -5.61 -9.60
C VAL A 34 16.65 -4.48 -10.59
N VAL A 35 15.97 -4.76 -11.69
CA VAL A 35 15.66 -3.81 -12.76
C VAL A 35 14.15 -3.63 -12.83
N LEU A 36 13.68 -2.39 -12.73
CA LEU A 36 12.29 -2.00 -12.90
C LEU A 36 12.13 -1.35 -14.28
N VAL A 37 11.22 -1.86 -15.09
CA VAL A 37 11.00 -1.38 -16.46
C VAL A 37 9.54 -0.94 -16.65
N ASP A 38 9.35 0.21 -17.29
CA ASP A 38 8.05 0.73 -17.71
C ASP A 38 8.24 1.59 -18.96
N GLU A 39 7.21 1.72 -19.77
CA GLU A 39 7.19 2.63 -20.91
C GLU A 39 6.97 4.10 -20.50
N ARG A 40 6.54 4.34 -19.28
CA ARG A 40 6.16 5.63 -18.71
C ARG A 40 6.94 5.94 -17.43
N PRO A 41 6.98 7.20 -17.01
CA PRO A 41 7.52 7.54 -15.69
C PRO A 41 6.86 6.77 -14.57
N PRO A 42 7.59 6.42 -13.50
CA PRO A 42 7.04 5.70 -12.36
C PRO A 42 5.81 6.41 -11.78
N LEU A 43 4.82 5.63 -11.34
CA LEU A 43 3.60 6.07 -10.64
C LEU A 43 2.68 7.00 -11.46
N SER A 44 2.92 7.23 -12.75
CA SER A 44 2.26 8.24 -13.59
C SER A 44 0.83 7.94 -14.02
N LEU A 45 0.30 6.75 -13.73
CA LEU A 45 -1.07 6.33 -14.09
C LEU A 45 -1.99 6.25 -12.87
N THR A 46 -2.58 5.08 -12.62
CA THR A 46 -3.55 4.85 -11.55
C THR A 46 -3.01 5.25 -10.17
N SER A 47 -1.73 5.04 -9.92
CA SER A 47 -1.09 5.40 -8.64
C SER A 47 -1.08 6.91 -8.39
N ASP A 48 -0.87 7.72 -9.43
CA ASP A 48 -0.91 9.19 -9.35
C ASP A 48 -2.34 9.76 -9.28
N LYS A 49 -3.33 8.96 -9.67
CA LYS A 49 -4.73 9.40 -9.75
C LYS A 49 -5.61 8.84 -8.63
N SER A 50 -5.00 8.18 -7.67
CA SER A 50 -5.72 7.64 -6.52
C SER A 50 -5.92 8.72 -5.46
N THR A 51 -6.87 8.49 -4.56
CA THR A 51 -7.07 9.35 -3.39
C THR A 51 -6.04 9.07 -2.29
N GLU A 52 -5.18 8.07 -2.47
CA GLU A 52 -4.13 7.64 -1.55
C GLU A 52 -4.64 7.35 -0.12
N CYS A 53 -5.93 7.00 -0.04
CA CYS A 53 -6.57 6.63 1.21
C CYS A 53 -6.31 5.17 1.54
N TYR A 54 -6.00 4.89 2.79
CA TYR A 54 -5.82 3.54 3.32
C TYR A 54 -6.75 3.30 4.50
N ARG A 55 -7.13 2.03 4.71
CA ARG A 55 -7.99 1.63 5.83
C ARG A 55 -7.76 0.18 6.21
N ASN A 56 -8.07 -0.16 7.45
CA ASN A 56 -8.17 -1.52 7.94
C ASN A 56 -9.63 -1.98 8.20
N TRP A 57 -10.60 -1.11 7.98
CA TRP A 57 -12.01 -1.41 8.22
C TRP A 57 -12.58 -2.29 7.10
N TRP A 58 -12.54 -3.60 7.32
CA TRP A 58 -12.99 -4.62 6.40
C TRP A 58 -13.87 -5.65 7.12
N PRO A 59 -14.93 -6.18 6.48
CA PRO A 59 -15.79 -7.21 7.06
C PRO A 59 -15.19 -8.62 6.98
N ASP A 60 -13.90 -8.72 6.73
CA ASP A 60 -13.15 -9.96 6.54
C ASP A 60 -11.82 -9.88 7.29
N SER A 61 -11.50 -10.91 8.08
CA SER A 61 -10.32 -10.91 8.94
C SER A 61 -9.00 -10.93 8.17
N ALA A 62 -8.93 -11.58 7.04
CA ALA A 62 -7.70 -11.60 6.22
C ALA A 62 -7.44 -10.22 5.62
N MET A 63 -8.49 -9.53 5.16
CA MET A 63 -8.40 -8.17 4.65
C MET A 63 -8.06 -7.16 5.75
N ALA A 64 -8.63 -7.31 6.95
CA ALA A 64 -8.28 -6.49 8.11
C ALA A 64 -6.80 -6.69 8.50
N ALA A 65 -6.32 -7.92 8.56
CA ALA A 65 -4.93 -8.25 8.85
C ALA A 65 -3.97 -7.69 7.79
N LEU A 66 -4.32 -7.80 6.50
CA LEU A 66 -3.55 -7.21 5.41
C LEU A 66 -3.50 -5.68 5.53
N GLY A 67 -4.64 -5.04 5.83
CA GLY A 67 -4.74 -3.60 6.05
C GLY A 67 -3.86 -3.14 7.22
N ASN A 68 -3.96 -3.81 8.36
CA ASN A 68 -3.13 -3.52 9.55
C ASN A 68 -1.64 -3.64 9.22
N ARG A 69 -1.23 -4.77 8.61
CA ARG A 69 0.17 -4.95 8.23
C ARG A 69 0.67 -3.89 7.24
N SER A 70 -0.17 -3.49 6.28
CA SER A 70 0.18 -2.44 5.32
C SER A 70 0.36 -1.08 6.00
N ILE A 71 -0.50 -0.76 6.97
CA ILE A 71 -0.40 0.49 7.76
C ILE A 71 0.88 0.49 8.59
N ASP A 72 1.22 -0.62 9.26
CA ASP A 72 2.46 -0.73 10.04
C ASP A 72 3.70 -0.50 9.16
N LEU A 73 3.71 -1.06 7.94
CA LEU A 73 4.80 -0.85 6.99
C LEU A 73 4.91 0.60 6.51
N LEU A 74 3.77 1.24 6.25
CA LEU A 74 3.74 2.66 5.89
C LEU A 74 4.21 3.55 7.04
N GLU A 75 3.82 3.26 8.27
CA GLU A 75 4.30 4.01 9.45
C GLU A 75 5.81 3.86 9.65
N ALA A 76 6.32 2.64 9.52
CA ALA A 76 7.76 2.41 9.60
C ALA A 76 8.52 3.17 8.49
N LEU A 77 7.97 3.21 7.29
CA LEU A 77 8.54 3.97 6.18
C LEU A 77 8.46 5.49 6.46
N ALA A 78 7.33 5.98 6.99
CA ALA A 78 7.18 7.38 7.39
C ALA A 78 8.24 7.80 8.42
N GLN A 79 8.50 6.96 9.42
CA GLN A 79 9.53 7.22 10.41
C GLN A 79 10.94 7.32 9.80
N THR A 80 11.27 6.44 8.85
CA THR A 80 12.60 6.43 8.21
C THR A 80 12.80 7.52 7.17
N THR A 81 11.73 8.14 6.69
CA THR A 81 11.76 9.18 5.65
C THR A 81 11.33 10.56 6.18
N GLU A 82 11.32 10.76 7.50
CA GLU A 82 10.83 12.01 8.13
C GLU A 82 9.41 12.38 7.64
N ASN A 83 8.59 11.35 7.41
CA ASN A 83 7.23 11.47 6.89
C ASN A 83 7.11 12.21 5.54
N ALA A 84 8.04 11.95 4.62
CA ALA A 84 8.12 12.61 3.33
C ALA A 84 6.82 12.53 2.49
N PHE A 85 5.96 11.52 2.72
CA PHE A 85 4.68 11.36 2.04
C PHE A 85 3.46 11.75 2.90
N GLN A 86 3.69 12.45 4.02
CA GLN A 86 2.66 13.06 4.88
C GLN A 86 1.60 12.06 5.40
N MET A 87 2.04 10.84 5.74
CA MET A 87 1.15 9.85 6.34
C MET A 87 0.49 10.39 7.61
N ASN A 88 -0.80 10.12 7.76
CA ASN A 88 -1.54 10.51 8.96
C ASN A 88 -2.68 9.51 9.26
N ARG A 89 -3.09 9.41 10.53
CA ARG A 89 -4.22 8.59 10.98
C ARG A 89 -5.42 9.45 11.35
N ARG A 90 -6.01 10.12 10.38
CA ARG A 90 -7.22 10.93 10.64
C ARG A 90 -8.50 10.10 10.73
N GLY A 91 -8.44 8.85 10.27
CA GLY A 91 -9.57 7.93 10.26
C GLY A 91 -10.59 8.22 9.17
N TYR A 92 -11.72 7.51 9.26
CA TYR A 92 -12.85 7.64 8.34
C TYR A 92 -14.10 8.00 9.13
N LEU A 93 -14.90 8.92 8.60
CA LEU A 93 -16.23 9.22 9.09
C LEU A 93 -17.25 8.48 8.23
N PHE A 94 -18.02 7.59 8.85
CA PHE A 94 -19.15 6.93 8.23
C PHE A 94 -20.43 7.53 8.75
N ALA A 95 -21.28 8.03 7.87
CA ALA A 95 -22.55 8.64 8.21
C ALA A 95 -23.71 7.96 7.48
N THR A 96 -24.85 7.84 8.14
CA THR A 96 -26.10 7.35 7.55
C THR A 96 -27.29 8.12 8.11
N ALA A 97 -28.26 8.43 7.24
CA ALA A 97 -29.52 9.06 7.66
C ALA A 97 -30.60 8.02 8.04
N ASN A 98 -30.55 6.83 7.46
CA ASN A 98 -31.69 5.91 7.45
C ASN A 98 -31.41 4.52 8.02
N ASN A 99 -30.17 4.19 8.37
CA ASN A 99 -29.80 2.84 8.83
C ASN A 99 -28.73 2.86 9.92
N VAL A 100 -29.03 3.50 11.03
CA VAL A 100 -28.09 3.61 12.18
C VAL A 100 -27.74 2.24 12.76
N GLU A 101 -28.72 1.36 12.92
CA GLU A 101 -28.52 0.00 13.45
C GLU A 101 -27.62 -0.83 12.52
N GLY A 102 -27.80 -0.72 11.20
CA GLY A 102 -26.95 -1.35 10.22
C GLY A 102 -25.52 -0.88 10.30
N LEU A 103 -25.29 0.42 10.44
CA LEU A 103 -23.95 1.01 10.60
C LEU A 103 -23.27 0.50 11.88
N ILE A 104 -23.97 0.51 13.03
CA ILE A 104 -23.45 0.00 14.32
C ILE A 104 -23.08 -1.47 14.21
N ARG A 105 -23.95 -2.29 13.59
CA ARG A 105 -23.69 -3.73 13.39
C ARG A 105 -22.45 -3.97 12.54
N THR A 106 -22.30 -3.22 11.45
CA THR A 106 -21.13 -3.30 10.57
C THR A 106 -19.85 -2.86 11.28
N ALA A 107 -19.91 -1.79 12.06
CA ALA A 107 -18.77 -1.32 12.86
C ALA A 107 -18.33 -2.37 13.89
N ARG A 108 -19.28 -2.98 14.61
CA ARG A 108 -18.97 -4.05 15.57
C ARG A 108 -18.39 -5.27 14.89
N HIS A 109 -18.89 -5.64 13.71
CA HIS A 109 -18.35 -6.75 12.94
C HIS A 109 -16.93 -6.48 12.48
N ALA A 110 -16.65 -5.32 11.92
CA ALA A 110 -15.29 -4.95 11.50
C ALA A 110 -14.30 -4.91 12.67
N ALA A 111 -14.72 -4.37 13.83
CA ALA A 111 -13.91 -4.39 15.05
C ALA A 111 -13.60 -5.82 15.53
N ALA A 112 -14.57 -6.74 15.44
CA ALA A 112 -14.36 -8.16 15.76
C ALA A 112 -13.40 -8.85 14.77
N MET A 113 -13.23 -8.32 13.55
CA MET A 113 -12.28 -8.81 12.55
C MET A 113 -10.88 -8.19 12.70
N GLY A 114 -10.66 -7.31 13.68
CA GLY A 114 -9.35 -6.71 13.95
C GLY A 114 -9.15 -5.31 13.36
N ALA A 115 -10.22 -4.63 12.97
CA ALA A 115 -10.16 -3.24 12.48
C ALA A 115 -9.99 -2.22 13.62
#